data_39536110283eb7287abfda1682b7a4a1
#
_entry.id   39536110283eb7287abfda1682b7a4a1
#
_cell.length_a   1.000
_cell.length_b   1.000
_cell.length_c   1.000
_cell.angle_alpha   90.00
_cell.angle_beta   90.00
_cell.angle_gamma   90.00
#
_symmetry.space_group_name_H-M   'P 1'
#
loop_
_entity.id
_entity.type
_entity.pdbx_description
1 polymer ?
#
loop_
_entity_poly.entity_id
_entity_poly.type
_entity_poly.pdbx_seq_one_letter_code
_entity_poly.pdbx_strand_id
1 'polypeptide(L)'
;MSAPSPVLMQIGVADEYGQRVIHTTCNTAPEVTRTVSGHDGLGRRLWLEPELRFTADYSATVELSRTPIALTGLAADALASLPGEVLEYLFPSRYCPVDTMHASAVDLFGHLSGGAIVEAVRDWIFSHLSYVPGASHGGTTALDTFHAREGVCRDYAHLLIALVRG
;
A
#
# COMPACT_ATOMS: atom_id res chain seq x y z
N MET A 1 -30.00 -16.86 -7.22
CA MET A 1 -28.82 -16.42 -7.99
C MET A 1 -28.49 -15.04 -7.44
N SER A 2 -27.27 -14.81 -6.93
CA SER A 2 -26.83 -13.48 -6.53
C SER A 2 -26.69 -12.60 -7.78
N ALA A 3 -27.08 -11.34 -7.67
CA ALA A 3 -26.86 -10.38 -8.77
C ALA A 3 -25.36 -10.27 -9.08
N PRO A 4 -24.98 -10.02 -10.35
CA PRO A 4 -23.60 -9.76 -10.71
C PRO A 4 -23.09 -8.56 -9.89
N SER A 5 -21.91 -8.73 -9.29
CA SER A 5 -21.29 -7.66 -8.51
C SER A 5 -20.24 -6.96 -9.34
N PRO A 6 -20.27 -5.63 -9.46
CA PRO A 6 -19.24 -4.89 -10.16
C PRO A 6 -17.87 -5.05 -9.49
N VAL A 7 -16.82 -5.16 -10.29
CA VAL A 7 -15.43 -5.26 -9.83
C VAL A 7 -14.71 -3.96 -10.15
N LEU A 8 -14.06 -3.39 -9.14
CA LEU A 8 -13.14 -2.26 -9.31
C LEU A 8 -11.71 -2.79 -9.28
N MET A 9 -10.98 -2.63 -10.38
CA MET A 9 -9.62 -3.10 -10.53
C MET A 9 -8.65 -1.92 -10.70
N GLN A 10 -7.53 -1.96 -9.99
CA GLN A 10 -6.42 -1.02 -10.14
C GLN A 10 -5.10 -1.81 -10.16
N ILE A 11 -4.64 -2.16 -11.36
CA ILE A 11 -3.45 -3.00 -11.58
C ILE A 11 -2.38 -2.30 -12.42
N GLY A 12 -2.72 -1.18 -13.06
CA GLY A 12 -1.78 -0.44 -13.90
C GLY A 12 -0.66 0.19 -13.11
N VAL A 13 0.55 0.19 -13.67
CA VAL A 13 1.69 0.94 -13.13
C VAL A 13 1.43 2.44 -13.21
N ALA A 14 1.94 3.19 -12.25
CA ALA A 14 1.90 4.64 -12.26
C ALA A 14 3.08 5.21 -13.05
N ASP A 15 2.87 6.36 -13.72
CA ASP A 15 3.89 7.11 -14.45
C ASP A 15 4.39 8.26 -13.56
N GLU A 16 5.08 7.91 -12.46
CA GLU A 16 5.47 8.86 -11.42
C GLU A 16 6.68 8.40 -10.61
N TYR A 17 7.22 9.28 -9.79
CA TYR A 17 8.27 8.98 -8.81
C TYR A 17 9.56 8.37 -9.41
N GLY A 18 10.00 8.89 -10.56
CA GLY A 18 11.18 8.38 -11.26
C GLY A 18 10.94 7.04 -11.96
N GLN A 19 9.69 6.76 -12.28
CA GLN A 19 9.26 5.67 -13.14
C GLN A 19 8.50 6.23 -14.32
N ARG A 20 8.92 5.92 -15.53
CA ARG A 20 8.27 6.31 -16.79
C ARG A 20 7.67 5.09 -17.48
N VAL A 21 6.40 5.14 -17.79
CA VAL A 21 5.70 4.09 -18.53
C VAL A 21 5.95 4.26 -20.02
N ILE A 22 6.63 3.28 -20.63
CA ILE A 22 6.95 3.30 -22.06
C ILE A 22 5.80 2.70 -22.87
N HIS A 23 5.26 1.58 -22.41
CA HIS A 23 4.19 0.87 -23.07
C HIS A 23 3.37 0.07 -22.07
N THR A 24 2.05 0.01 -22.29
CA THR A 24 1.14 -0.87 -21.54
C THR A 24 0.12 -1.52 -22.43
N THR A 25 -0.26 -2.74 -22.08
CA THR A 25 -1.45 -3.41 -22.60
C THR A 25 -2.29 -3.90 -21.44
N CYS A 26 -3.61 -3.79 -21.59
CA CYS A 26 -4.56 -4.33 -20.62
C CYS A 26 -5.75 -4.91 -21.38
N ASN A 27 -5.86 -6.23 -21.39
CA ASN A 27 -6.98 -6.94 -22.02
C ASN A 27 -7.84 -7.54 -20.92
N THR A 28 -9.14 -7.31 -20.97
CA THR A 28 -10.09 -7.81 -19.97
C THR A 28 -11.26 -8.54 -20.64
N ALA A 29 -11.78 -9.52 -19.95
CA ALA A 29 -13.04 -10.17 -20.28
C ALA A 29 -13.87 -10.33 -18.99
N PRO A 30 -15.04 -9.67 -18.88
CA PRO A 30 -15.66 -8.76 -19.86
C PRO A 30 -14.86 -7.47 -20.06
N GLU A 31 -15.25 -6.70 -21.06
CA GLU A 31 -14.63 -5.40 -21.33
C GLU A 31 -14.84 -4.41 -20.17
N VAL A 32 -13.94 -3.44 -20.06
CA VAL A 32 -14.04 -2.35 -19.10
C VAL A 32 -15.26 -1.49 -19.42
N THR A 33 -16.20 -1.38 -18.48
CA THR A 33 -17.40 -0.57 -18.63
C THR A 33 -17.16 0.90 -18.37
N ARG A 34 -16.22 1.21 -17.48
CA ARG A 34 -15.86 2.59 -17.10
C ARG A 34 -14.43 2.67 -16.58
N THR A 35 -13.75 3.75 -16.94
CA THR A 35 -12.44 4.11 -16.37
C THR A 35 -12.56 5.38 -15.56
N VAL A 36 -11.95 5.43 -14.38
CA VAL A 36 -11.83 6.61 -13.53
C VAL A 36 -10.39 6.77 -13.05
N SER A 37 -9.99 7.99 -12.70
CA SER A 37 -8.67 8.25 -12.13
C SER A 37 -8.50 7.54 -10.78
N GLY A 38 -7.29 7.15 -10.46
CA GLY A 38 -6.91 6.74 -9.12
C GLY A 38 -6.95 7.92 -8.15
N HIS A 39 -6.72 7.65 -6.86
CA HIS A 39 -6.59 8.69 -5.85
C HIS A 39 -5.35 9.54 -6.17
N ASP A 40 -5.42 10.84 -5.97
CA ASP A 40 -4.37 11.82 -6.32
C ASP A 40 -3.87 11.75 -7.77
N GLY A 41 -4.71 11.26 -8.69
CA GLY A 41 -4.32 11.06 -10.08
C GLY A 41 -3.45 9.82 -10.31
N LEU A 42 -3.12 9.06 -9.26
CA LEU A 42 -2.25 7.89 -9.33
C LEU A 42 -2.92 6.72 -10.05
N GLY A 43 -2.52 6.50 -11.28
CA GLY A 43 -2.99 5.40 -12.11
C GLY A 43 -4.46 5.51 -12.50
N ARG A 44 -5.02 4.41 -12.95
CA ARG A 44 -6.40 4.31 -13.45
C ARG A 44 -7.13 3.16 -12.77
N ARG A 45 -8.38 3.39 -12.42
CA ARG A 45 -9.29 2.38 -11.90
C ARG A 45 -10.26 1.96 -13.00
N LEU A 46 -10.44 0.67 -13.16
CA LEU A 46 -11.23 0.04 -14.21
C LEU A 46 -12.44 -0.65 -13.59
N TRP A 47 -13.64 -0.28 -14.01
CA TRP A 47 -14.86 -0.98 -13.63
C TRP A 47 -15.16 -2.07 -14.65
N LEU A 48 -15.49 -3.27 -14.13
CA LEU A 48 -15.97 -4.42 -14.90
C LEU A 48 -17.26 -4.93 -14.28
N GLU A 49 -18.13 -5.51 -15.08
CA GLU A 49 -19.39 -6.12 -14.66
C GLU A 49 -19.43 -7.61 -15.06
N PRO A 50 -18.64 -8.47 -14.42
CA PRO A 50 -18.61 -9.89 -14.75
C PRO A 50 -19.87 -10.59 -14.24
N GLU A 51 -20.43 -11.51 -15.02
CA GLU A 51 -21.55 -12.34 -14.55
C GLU A 51 -21.10 -13.39 -13.51
N LEU A 52 -19.99 -14.08 -13.77
CA LEU A 52 -19.43 -15.13 -12.90
C LEU A 52 -17.93 -15.01 -12.70
N ARG A 53 -17.20 -14.73 -13.76
CA ARG A 53 -15.73 -14.68 -13.78
C ARG A 53 -15.27 -13.50 -14.59
N PHE A 54 -14.07 -13.03 -14.29
CA PHE A 54 -13.35 -12.11 -15.16
C PHE A 54 -11.90 -12.57 -15.33
N THR A 55 -11.31 -12.16 -16.44
CA THR A 55 -9.86 -12.26 -16.67
C THR A 55 -9.30 -10.90 -16.98
N ALA A 56 -8.05 -10.68 -16.59
CA ALA A 56 -7.30 -9.48 -16.92
C ALA A 56 -5.84 -9.84 -17.19
N ASP A 57 -5.40 -9.57 -18.43
CA ASP A 57 -4.01 -9.71 -18.83
C ASP A 57 -3.40 -8.33 -18.96
N TYR A 58 -2.44 -8.03 -18.08
CA TYR A 58 -1.74 -6.76 -18.04
C TYR A 58 -0.26 -6.93 -18.29
N SER A 59 0.29 -6.10 -19.16
CA SER A 59 1.73 -6.02 -19.41
C SER A 59 2.16 -4.56 -19.46
N ALA A 60 3.33 -4.26 -18.91
CA ALA A 60 3.92 -2.94 -18.94
C ALA A 60 5.43 -3.00 -19.15
N THR A 61 5.95 -2.03 -19.90
CA THR A 61 7.39 -1.74 -19.98
C THR A 61 7.61 -0.39 -19.32
N VAL A 62 8.47 -0.35 -18.33
CA VAL A 62 8.79 0.86 -17.57
C VAL A 62 10.29 1.15 -17.61
N GLU A 63 10.63 2.42 -17.61
CA GLU A 63 11.99 2.91 -17.40
C GLU A 63 12.11 3.47 -15.99
N LEU A 64 13.14 3.06 -15.26
CA LEU A 64 13.38 3.51 -13.89
C LEU A 64 14.58 4.46 -13.85
N SER A 65 14.39 5.65 -13.28
CA SER A 65 15.43 6.66 -13.08
C SER A 65 15.58 7.06 -11.60
N ARG A 66 15.22 6.14 -10.69
CA ARG A 66 15.27 6.41 -9.24
C ARG A 66 16.71 6.37 -8.73
N THR A 67 17.08 7.40 -8.00
CA THR A 67 18.30 7.41 -7.19
C THR A 67 17.93 6.96 -5.78
N PRO A 68 18.53 5.88 -5.25
CA PRO A 68 18.32 5.48 -3.87
C PRO A 68 18.72 6.61 -2.91
N ILE A 69 17.87 6.89 -1.93
CA ILE A 69 18.13 7.87 -0.88
C ILE A 69 18.24 7.11 0.44
N ALA A 70 19.30 7.41 1.21
CA ALA A 70 19.42 6.90 2.57
C ALA A 70 18.39 7.61 3.46
N LEU A 71 17.51 6.87 4.08
CA LEU A 71 16.44 7.42 4.92
C LEU A 71 16.95 7.88 6.29
N THR A 72 17.97 7.23 6.83
CA THR A 72 18.49 7.46 8.19
C THR A 72 18.84 8.92 8.49
N GLY A 73 19.25 9.68 7.48
CA GLY A 73 19.61 11.10 7.63
C GLY A 73 18.45 12.08 7.45
N LEU A 74 17.25 11.60 7.11
CA LEU A 74 16.09 12.45 6.88
C LEU A 74 15.40 12.79 8.20
N ALA A 75 15.23 14.08 8.47
CA ALA A 75 14.43 14.55 9.59
C ALA A 75 12.93 14.40 9.30
N ALA A 76 12.14 14.30 10.37
CA ALA A 76 10.68 14.40 10.24
C ALA A 76 10.29 15.87 10.05
N ASP A 77 9.32 16.11 9.18
CA ASP A 77 8.69 17.42 9.06
C ASP A 77 7.82 17.72 10.30
N ALA A 78 7.74 18.98 10.69
CA ALA A 78 6.83 19.38 11.75
C ALA A 78 5.37 19.19 11.29
N LEU A 79 4.51 18.63 12.14
CA LEU A 79 3.11 18.39 11.80
C LEU A 79 2.39 19.64 11.29
N ALA A 80 2.71 20.81 11.87
CA ALA A 80 2.11 22.09 11.47
C ALA A 80 2.57 22.61 10.08
N SER A 81 3.61 22.01 9.50
CA SER A 81 4.13 22.34 8.16
C SER A 81 3.66 21.39 7.07
N LEU A 82 2.93 20.34 7.41
CA LEU A 82 2.46 19.36 6.43
C LEU A 82 1.42 19.97 5.50
N PRO A 83 1.52 19.72 4.18
CA PRO A 83 0.52 20.17 3.22
C PRO A 83 -0.81 19.41 3.41
N GLY A 84 -1.92 20.06 3.05
CA GLY A 84 -3.27 19.56 3.30
C GLY A 84 -3.53 18.18 2.72
N GLU A 85 -2.98 17.88 1.55
CA GLU A 85 -3.10 16.59 0.87
C GLU A 85 -2.43 15.43 1.61
N VAL A 86 -1.49 15.72 2.54
CA VAL A 86 -0.81 14.70 3.34
C VAL A 86 -1.54 14.40 4.64
N LEU A 87 -2.36 15.33 5.13
CA LEU A 87 -3.01 15.21 6.45
C LEU A 87 -3.93 13.99 6.55
N GLU A 88 -4.60 13.60 5.46
CA GLU A 88 -5.47 12.42 5.47
C GLU A 88 -4.72 11.11 5.77
N TYR A 89 -3.42 11.05 5.46
CA TYR A 89 -2.59 9.88 5.73
C TYR A 89 -2.15 9.76 7.19
N LEU A 90 -2.41 10.76 8.02
CA LEU A 90 -2.17 10.70 9.48
C LEU A 90 -3.30 9.98 10.22
N PHE A 91 -4.47 9.83 9.59
CA PHE A 91 -5.62 9.18 10.22
C PHE A 91 -5.57 7.66 10.07
N PRO A 92 -6.22 6.93 11.01
CA PRO A 92 -6.35 5.49 10.90
C PRO A 92 -7.17 5.12 9.67
N SER A 93 -6.88 3.97 9.11
CA SER A 93 -7.64 3.40 8.02
C SER A 93 -8.07 1.97 8.37
N ARG A 94 -8.97 1.39 7.56
CA ARG A 94 -9.48 0.04 7.79
C ARG A 94 -8.37 -1.00 8.01
N TYR A 95 -7.28 -0.89 7.24
CA TYR A 95 -6.19 -1.88 7.29
C TYR A 95 -5.00 -1.42 8.13
N CYS A 96 -4.93 -0.14 8.44
CA CYS A 96 -3.87 0.45 9.27
C CYS A 96 -4.49 1.15 10.49
N PRO A 97 -4.90 0.40 11.54
CA PRO A 97 -5.52 0.93 12.74
C PRO A 97 -4.46 1.56 13.66
N VAL A 98 -3.89 2.70 13.26
CA VAL A 98 -2.75 3.36 13.93
C VAL A 98 -3.03 3.63 15.41
N ASP A 99 -4.25 4.06 15.77
CA ASP A 99 -4.62 4.34 17.15
C ASP A 99 -4.45 3.12 18.07
N THR A 100 -4.81 1.94 17.55
CA THR A 100 -4.69 0.68 18.31
C THR A 100 -3.25 0.20 18.42
N MET A 101 -2.41 0.58 17.45
CA MET A 101 -1.01 0.16 17.37
C MET A 101 -0.04 1.17 17.98
N HIS A 102 -0.51 2.37 18.33
CA HIS A 102 0.32 3.45 18.87
C HIS A 102 1.21 3.02 20.04
N ALA A 103 0.65 2.34 21.05
CA ALA A 103 1.42 1.89 22.20
C ALA A 103 2.57 0.94 21.81
N SER A 104 2.31 0.01 20.87
CA SER A 104 3.34 -0.91 20.38
C SER A 104 4.40 -0.19 19.54
N ALA A 105 3.99 0.79 18.72
CA ALA A 105 4.92 1.58 17.91
C ALA A 105 5.86 2.40 18.78
N VAL A 106 5.32 3.07 19.82
CA VAL A 106 6.10 3.86 20.78
C VAL A 106 7.05 2.97 21.60
N ASP A 107 6.59 1.82 22.08
CA ASP A 107 7.41 0.88 22.84
C ASP A 107 8.62 0.37 22.04
N LEU A 108 8.41 0.03 20.78
CA LEU A 108 9.44 -0.52 19.90
C LEU A 108 10.35 0.54 19.27
N PHE A 109 9.81 1.69 18.87
CA PHE A 109 10.49 2.64 18.00
C PHE A 109 10.47 4.09 18.47
N GLY A 110 9.78 4.42 19.58
CA GLY A 110 9.61 5.80 20.07
C GLY A 110 10.89 6.53 20.47
N HIS A 111 12.02 5.83 20.50
CA HIS A 111 13.35 6.42 20.72
C HIS A 111 14.00 6.92 19.41
N LEU A 112 13.39 6.68 18.26
CA LEU A 112 13.84 7.08 16.92
C LEU A 112 12.99 8.23 16.36
N SER A 113 13.47 8.87 15.30
CA SER A 113 12.73 9.93 14.59
C SER A 113 13.08 9.95 13.11
N GLY A 114 12.21 10.57 12.32
CA GLY A 114 12.41 10.77 10.88
C GLY A 114 12.58 9.47 10.10
N GLY A 115 13.47 9.48 9.13
CA GLY A 115 13.72 8.31 8.27
C GLY A 115 14.28 7.10 9.00
N ALA A 116 14.93 7.30 10.17
CA ALA A 116 15.45 6.19 10.99
C ALA A 116 14.34 5.26 11.51
N ILE A 117 13.14 5.80 11.82
CA ILE A 117 11.98 4.96 12.18
C ILE A 117 11.61 4.03 11.02
N VAL A 118 11.54 4.56 9.81
CA VAL A 118 11.13 3.78 8.62
C VAL A 118 12.07 2.61 8.38
N GLU A 119 13.39 2.84 8.49
CA GLU A 119 14.38 1.78 8.34
C GLU A 119 14.29 0.75 9.47
N ALA A 120 14.16 1.18 10.71
CA ALA A 120 14.05 0.28 11.86
C ALA A 120 12.79 -0.58 11.79
N VAL A 121 11.64 -0.01 11.43
CA VAL A 121 10.38 -0.76 11.25
C VAL A 121 10.50 -1.76 10.11
N ARG A 122 11.08 -1.37 8.97
CA ARG A 122 11.33 -2.28 7.85
C ARG A 122 12.17 -3.48 8.28
N ASP A 123 13.27 -3.23 8.96
CA ASP A 123 14.21 -4.27 9.38
C ASP A 123 13.62 -5.17 10.47
N TRP A 124 12.81 -4.59 11.36
CA TRP A 124 12.06 -5.34 12.35
C TRP A 124 11.02 -6.27 11.68
N ILE A 125 10.23 -5.78 10.72
CA ILE A 125 9.28 -6.59 9.95
C ILE A 125 10.00 -7.74 9.26
N PHE A 126 11.10 -7.45 8.56
CA PHE A 126 11.90 -8.47 7.89
C PHE A 126 12.42 -9.57 8.83
N SER A 127 12.78 -9.19 10.06
CA SER A 127 13.35 -10.12 11.05
C SER A 127 12.32 -10.89 11.85
N HIS A 128 11.07 -10.41 11.96
CA HIS A 128 10.06 -10.94 12.87
C HIS A 128 8.83 -11.52 12.18
N LEU A 129 8.69 -11.37 10.87
CA LEU A 129 7.58 -11.92 10.12
C LEU A 129 8.04 -13.00 9.12
N SER A 130 7.18 -13.98 8.94
CA SER A 130 7.30 -15.01 7.90
C SER A 130 6.40 -14.68 6.72
N TYR A 131 6.94 -14.77 5.50
CA TYR A 131 6.14 -14.63 4.28
C TYR A 131 5.41 -15.95 4.00
N VAL A 132 4.09 -15.96 4.19
CA VAL A 132 3.25 -17.15 4.05
C VAL A 132 2.11 -16.89 3.06
N PRO A 133 2.18 -17.43 1.83
CA PRO A 133 1.09 -17.32 0.89
C PRO A 133 -0.21 -17.93 1.46
N GLY A 134 -1.30 -17.17 1.40
CA GLY A 134 -2.59 -17.60 1.92
C GLY A 134 -2.84 -17.36 3.42
N ALA A 135 -1.86 -16.84 4.16
CA ALA A 135 -2.04 -16.50 5.58
C ALA A 135 -3.03 -15.35 5.83
N SER A 136 -3.32 -14.55 4.81
CA SER A 136 -4.19 -13.39 4.94
C SER A 136 -5.38 -13.42 3.99
N HIS A 137 -6.42 -12.66 4.33
CA HIS A 137 -7.66 -12.51 3.57
C HIS A 137 -8.05 -11.02 3.44
N GLY A 138 -9.14 -10.72 2.74
CA GLY A 138 -9.58 -9.34 2.48
C GLY A 138 -9.92 -8.49 3.71
N GLY A 139 -10.00 -9.09 4.90
CA GLY A 139 -10.24 -8.39 6.16
C GLY A 139 -9.02 -8.27 7.07
N THR A 140 -7.88 -8.92 6.74
CA THR A 140 -6.66 -8.89 7.56
C THR A 140 -6.11 -7.48 7.68
N THR A 141 -5.89 -7.03 8.90
CA THR A 141 -5.37 -5.69 9.26
C THR A 141 -3.90 -5.76 9.65
N ALA A 142 -3.26 -4.59 9.79
CA ALA A 142 -1.90 -4.50 10.32
C ALA A 142 -1.78 -5.09 11.73
N LEU A 143 -2.82 -4.92 12.58
CA LEU A 143 -2.83 -5.47 13.93
C LEU A 143 -2.85 -7.01 13.92
N ASP A 144 -3.67 -7.60 13.04
CA ASP A 144 -3.71 -9.06 12.88
C ASP A 144 -2.34 -9.59 12.44
N THR A 145 -1.72 -8.96 11.46
CA THR A 145 -0.37 -9.31 10.98
C THR A 145 0.69 -9.15 12.06
N PHE A 146 0.60 -8.09 12.87
CA PHE A 146 1.52 -7.86 14.00
C PHE A 146 1.47 -9.00 15.01
N HIS A 147 0.28 -9.51 15.32
CA HIS A 147 0.11 -10.63 16.27
C HIS A 147 0.45 -11.98 15.65
N ALA A 148 0.01 -12.23 14.42
CA ALA A 148 0.24 -13.51 13.74
C ALA A 148 1.70 -13.73 13.35
N ARG A 149 2.49 -12.67 13.15
CA ARG A 149 3.89 -12.72 12.67
C ARG A 149 4.03 -13.39 11.30
N GLU A 150 2.98 -13.41 10.52
CA GLU A 150 2.96 -13.94 9.17
C GLU A 150 2.05 -13.11 8.27
N GLY A 151 2.28 -13.14 6.96
CA GLY A 151 1.49 -12.41 5.99
C GLY A 151 2.09 -12.43 4.60
N VAL A 152 1.51 -11.64 3.71
CA VAL A 152 2.00 -11.42 2.34
C VAL A 152 2.43 -9.96 2.16
N CYS A 153 2.92 -9.60 0.96
CA CYS A 153 3.44 -8.26 0.68
C CYS A 153 2.50 -7.10 1.07
N ARG A 154 1.18 -7.27 0.89
CA ARG A 154 0.18 -6.29 1.30
C ARG A 154 0.18 -6.09 2.82
N ASP A 155 0.23 -7.18 3.57
CA ASP A 155 0.17 -7.16 5.04
C ASP A 155 1.44 -6.53 5.62
N TYR A 156 2.59 -6.80 5.02
CA TYR A 156 3.87 -6.17 5.36
C TYR A 156 3.82 -4.66 5.14
N ALA A 157 3.25 -4.21 4.01
CA ALA A 157 3.07 -2.79 3.72
C ALA A 157 2.13 -2.10 4.73
N HIS A 158 0.98 -2.73 5.05
CA HIS A 158 0.04 -2.20 6.03
C HIS A 158 0.67 -2.11 7.43
N LEU A 159 1.44 -3.11 7.83
CA LEU A 159 2.12 -3.12 9.12
C LEU A 159 3.20 -2.03 9.20
N LEU A 160 4.01 -1.87 8.15
CA LEU A 160 5.00 -0.80 8.08
C LEU A 160 4.32 0.57 8.23
N ILE A 161 3.27 0.82 7.45
CA ILE A 161 2.51 2.08 7.52
C ILE A 161 1.95 2.32 8.92
N ALA A 162 1.35 1.30 9.53
CA ALA A 162 0.71 1.45 10.84
C ALA A 162 1.73 1.71 11.97
N LEU A 163 2.89 1.06 11.94
CA LEU A 163 3.96 1.26 12.93
C LEU A 163 4.71 2.59 12.75
N VAL A 164 4.89 3.05 11.50
CA VAL A 164 5.57 4.33 11.24
C VAL A 164 4.68 5.53 11.61
N ARG A 165 3.35 5.37 11.51
CA ARG A 165 2.37 6.42 11.85
C ARG A 165 1.93 6.42 13.31
N GLY A 166 2.12 5.32 14.02
CA GLY A 166 1.80 5.17 15.44
C GLY A 166 2.86 5.76 16.34
#